data_08a08775b6b615e266940109c16fb103
#
_entry.id   08a08775b6b615e266940109c16fb103
#
_cell.length_a   1.000
_cell.length_b   1.000
_cell.length_c   1.000
_cell.angle_alpha   90.00
_cell.angle_beta   90.00
_cell.angle_gamma   90.00
#
_symmetry.space_group_name_H-M   'P 1'
#
loop_
_entity.id
_entity.type
_entity.pdbx_description
1 polymer ?
#
loop_
_entity_poly.entity_id
_entity_poly.type
_entity_poly.pdbx_seq_one_letter_code
_entity_poly.pdbx_strand_id
1 'polypeptide(L)'
;MSQSELRNFEKSMAYHLAPAMLGIKPACLMSMEKNKDGLEENVELFNSRAYTKGMKLTVLCECKSRKLLFLYNEKLLSDRLADNRVRKLLESFGYDSHMTLEQQLERLSGRISASEDFPHEIGLFLGYPVDDVTGFIRNKGRNYLLCGYWKVYSDENRARRIFSNYDKCRNYLCNKLAQGESIYQALKIS
;
A
#
# COMPACT_ATOMS: atom_id res chain seq x y z
N MET A 1 -13.85 -6.49 20.59
CA MET A 1 -14.18 -6.15 19.18
C MET A 1 -15.55 -6.66 18.80
N SER A 2 -16.43 -5.81 18.25
CA SER A 2 -17.75 -6.23 17.78
C SER A 2 -17.66 -6.84 16.35
N GLN A 3 -18.63 -7.68 16.00
CA GLN A 3 -18.71 -8.27 14.66
C GLN A 3 -18.91 -7.20 13.56
N SER A 4 -19.58 -6.09 13.90
CA SER A 4 -19.78 -4.96 12.99
C SER A 4 -18.48 -4.18 12.72
N GLU A 5 -17.62 -4.00 13.72
CA GLU A 5 -16.31 -3.35 13.59
C GLU A 5 -15.39 -4.16 12.68
N LEU A 6 -15.33 -5.47 12.90
CA LEU A 6 -14.55 -6.37 12.03
C LEU A 6 -15.04 -6.28 10.56
N ARG A 7 -16.35 -6.35 10.33
CA ARG A 7 -16.93 -6.22 8.99
C ARG A 7 -16.60 -4.90 8.31
N ASN A 8 -16.63 -3.79 9.05
CA ASN A 8 -16.28 -2.47 8.53
C ASN A 8 -14.78 -2.38 8.21
N PHE A 9 -13.92 -2.99 9.03
CA PHE A 9 -12.50 -3.09 8.76
C PHE A 9 -12.23 -3.88 7.48
N GLU A 10 -12.82 -5.08 7.34
CA GLU A 10 -12.70 -5.92 6.15
C GLU A 10 -13.16 -5.21 4.87
N LYS A 11 -14.29 -4.47 4.91
CA LYS A 11 -14.77 -3.66 3.78
C LYS A 11 -13.77 -2.58 3.39
N SER A 12 -13.17 -1.89 4.37
CA SER A 12 -12.14 -0.88 4.11
C SER A 12 -10.90 -1.51 3.49
N MET A 13 -10.47 -2.68 3.96
CA MET A 13 -9.37 -3.43 3.38
C MET A 13 -9.67 -3.84 1.93
N ALA A 14 -10.85 -4.43 1.67
CA ALA A 14 -11.25 -4.85 0.33
C ALA A 14 -11.27 -3.67 -0.66
N TYR A 15 -11.68 -2.49 -0.21
CA TYR A 15 -11.74 -1.30 -1.04
C TYR A 15 -10.35 -0.71 -1.34
N HIS A 16 -9.48 -0.61 -0.33
CA HIS A 16 -8.22 0.13 -0.43
C HIS A 16 -7.00 -0.76 -0.72
N LEU A 17 -7.01 -2.02 -0.23
CA LEU A 17 -5.82 -2.86 -0.20
C LEU A 17 -5.90 -4.07 -1.16
N ALA A 18 -7.00 -4.25 -1.88
CA ALA A 18 -7.25 -5.40 -2.74
C ALA A 18 -6.09 -5.75 -3.70
N PRO A 19 -5.46 -4.80 -4.42
CA PRO A 19 -4.38 -5.15 -5.33
C PRO A 19 -3.16 -5.77 -4.64
N ALA A 20 -2.83 -5.34 -3.41
CA ALA A 20 -1.74 -5.93 -2.65
C ALA A 20 -2.14 -7.28 -2.03
N MET A 21 -3.37 -7.41 -1.51
CA MET A 21 -3.89 -8.66 -0.97
C MET A 21 -3.97 -9.79 -2.02
N LEU A 22 -4.20 -9.43 -3.28
CA LEU A 22 -4.25 -10.38 -4.40
C LEU A 22 -2.91 -10.53 -5.14
N GLY A 23 -1.82 -9.98 -4.59
CA GLY A 23 -0.46 -10.14 -5.13
C GLY A 23 -0.19 -9.42 -6.45
N ILE A 24 -1.04 -8.48 -6.86
CA ILE A 24 -0.88 -7.71 -8.10
C ILE A 24 0.01 -6.47 -7.89
N LYS A 25 0.14 -6.04 -6.65
CA LYS A 25 0.89 -4.85 -6.24
C LYS A 25 1.76 -5.17 -5.02
N PRO A 26 2.98 -4.63 -4.92
CA PRO A 26 3.85 -4.92 -3.77
C PRO A 26 3.27 -4.40 -2.45
N ALA A 27 2.62 -3.24 -2.47
CA ALA A 27 2.02 -2.66 -1.28
C ALA A 27 0.86 -1.71 -1.60
N CYS A 28 -0.02 -1.50 -0.62
CA CYS A 28 -1.11 -0.52 -0.63
C CYS A 28 -1.17 0.25 0.69
N LEU A 29 -1.79 1.43 0.65
CA LEU A 29 -2.05 2.28 1.81
C LEU A 29 -3.54 2.39 2.09
N MET A 30 -3.87 2.44 3.38
CA MET A 30 -5.20 2.74 3.87
C MET A 30 -5.11 3.67 5.07
N SER A 31 -5.90 4.73 5.10
CA SER A 31 -5.97 5.64 6.24
C SER A 31 -7.22 5.37 7.06
N MET A 32 -7.08 5.22 8.38
CA MET A 32 -8.16 5.00 9.32
C MET A 32 -8.14 6.01 10.46
N GLU A 33 -9.27 6.21 11.12
CA GLU A 33 -9.33 7.03 12.34
C GLU A 33 -8.50 6.40 13.45
N LYS A 34 -7.77 7.24 14.19
CA LYS A 34 -6.82 6.80 15.23
C LYS A 34 -7.53 6.06 16.37
N ASN A 35 -8.68 6.58 16.77
CA ASN A 35 -9.43 6.06 17.93
C ASN A 35 -10.51 5.05 17.52
N LYS A 36 -10.34 4.38 16.39
CA LYS A 36 -11.27 3.34 15.97
C LYS A 36 -11.07 2.12 16.85
N ASP A 37 -12.10 1.75 17.60
CA ASP A 37 -12.07 0.60 18.48
C ASP A 37 -11.71 -0.69 17.73
N GLY A 38 -10.89 -1.52 18.35
CA GLY A 38 -10.47 -2.81 17.80
C GLY A 38 -9.51 -2.75 16.61
N LEU A 39 -8.86 -1.61 16.33
CA LEU A 39 -7.96 -1.50 15.18
C LEU A 39 -6.70 -2.36 15.34
N GLU A 40 -6.07 -2.31 16.51
CA GLU A 40 -4.89 -3.11 16.82
C GLU A 40 -5.19 -4.60 16.72
N GLU A 41 -6.29 -5.06 17.36
CA GLU A 41 -6.72 -6.45 17.33
C GLU A 41 -7.04 -6.92 15.90
N ASN A 42 -7.60 -6.04 15.06
CA ASN A 42 -7.86 -6.34 13.65
C ASN A 42 -6.55 -6.51 12.86
N VAL A 43 -5.55 -5.65 13.11
CA VAL A 43 -4.24 -5.74 12.49
C VAL A 43 -3.54 -7.03 12.91
N GLU A 44 -3.55 -7.37 14.20
CA GLU A 44 -2.97 -8.60 14.73
C GLU A 44 -3.66 -9.84 14.15
N LEU A 45 -4.99 -9.85 14.14
CA LEU A 45 -5.79 -10.93 13.56
C LEU A 45 -5.48 -11.13 12.08
N PHE A 46 -5.37 -10.04 11.32
CA PHE A 46 -5.00 -10.14 9.91
C PHE A 46 -3.59 -10.74 9.76
N ASN A 47 -2.62 -10.21 10.49
CA ASN A 47 -1.24 -10.67 10.39
C ASN A 47 -1.08 -12.14 10.81
N SER A 48 -1.79 -12.60 11.85
CA SER A 48 -1.74 -13.98 12.31
C SER A 48 -2.20 -15.01 11.27
N ARG A 49 -2.91 -14.58 10.24
CA ARG A 49 -3.40 -15.44 9.14
C ARG A 49 -2.68 -15.17 7.82
N ALA A 50 -2.38 -13.90 7.55
CA ALA A 50 -1.83 -13.45 6.27
C ALA A 50 -0.34 -13.79 6.07
N TYR A 51 0.40 -14.12 7.16
CA TYR A 51 1.82 -14.45 7.09
C TYR A 51 2.10 -15.65 6.18
N THR A 52 1.17 -16.63 6.08
CA THR A 52 1.29 -17.79 5.20
C THR A 52 1.42 -17.43 3.72
N LYS A 53 0.99 -16.22 3.35
CA LYS A 53 1.11 -15.64 2.00
C LYS A 53 2.18 -14.54 1.92
N GLY A 54 3.01 -14.39 2.94
CA GLY A 54 4.04 -13.35 3.02
C GLY A 54 3.46 -11.93 3.09
N MET A 55 2.22 -11.77 3.55
CA MET A 55 1.58 -10.47 3.71
C MET A 55 1.71 -9.96 5.13
N LYS A 56 1.96 -8.67 5.27
CA LYS A 56 2.02 -7.97 6.56
C LYS A 56 1.32 -6.63 6.48
N LEU A 57 0.47 -6.36 7.47
CA LEU A 57 -0.20 -5.08 7.68
C LEU A 57 0.45 -4.38 8.87
N THR A 58 0.91 -3.16 8.70
CA THR A 58 1.56 -2.39 9.76
C THR A 58 1.05 -0.95 9.80
N VAL A 59 1.16 -0.30 10.95
CA VAL A 59 0.96 1.14 11.07
C VAL A 59 2.25 1.81 10.61
N LEU A 60 2.20 2.50 9.47
CA LEU A 60 3.35 3.20 8.92
C LEU A 60 3.59 4.55 9.61
N CYS A 61 2.53 5.28 9.93
CA CYS A 61 2.61 6.47 10.76
C CYS A 61 1.26 6.77 11.44
N GLU A 62 1.35 7.56 12.50
CA GLU A 62 0.20 8.12 13.21
C GLU A 62 0.23 9.65 13.14
N CYS A 63 -0.86 10.26 12.75
CA CYS A 63 -1.09 11.69 12.88
C CYS A 63 -2.12 11.99 13.98
N LYS A 64 -2.49 13.27 14.17
CA LYS A 64 -3.39 13.68 15.27
C LYS A 64 -4.70 12.91 15.34
N SER A 65 -5.30 12.59 14.20
CA SER A 65 -6.63 11.95 14.11
C SER A 65 -6.66 10.62 13.34
N ARG A 66 -5.59 10.25 12.66
CA ARG A 66 -5.58 9.10 11.76
C ARG A 66 -4.31 8.26 11.90
N LYS A 67 -4.46 6.94 11.64
CA LYS A 67 -3.36 6.00 11.42
C LYS A 67 -3.29 5.66 9.94
N LEU A 68 -2.08 5.66 9.40
CA LEU A 68 -1.79 5.23 8.04
C LEU A 68 -1.33 3.78 8.09
N LEU A 69 -2.16 2.89 7.58
CA LEU A 69 -1.88 1.47 7.50
C LEU A 69 -1.22 1.14 6.16
N PHE A 70 -0.18 0.33 6.20
CA PHE A 70 0.58 -0.14 5.05
C PHE A 70 0.51 -1.66 4.99
N LEU A 71 -0.18 -2.17 3.96
CA LEU A 71 -0.18 -3.59 3.63
C LEU A 71 0.85 -3.85 2.55
N TYR A 72 1.71 -4.83 2.76
CA TYR A 72 2.70 -5.25 1.77
C TYR A 72 2.87 -6.76 1.73
N ASN A 73 3.32 -7.26 0.59
CA ASN A 73 3.87 -8.60 0.46
C ASN A 73 5.39 -8.49 0.56
N GLU A 74 6.00 -9.18 1.53
CA GLU A 74 7.44 -9.07 1.84
C GLU A 74 8.31 -9.38 0.62
N LYS A 75 8.00 -10.46 -0.10
CA LYS A 75 8.76 -10.83 -1.30
C LYS A 75 8.61 -9.81 -2.41
N LEU A 76 7.37 -9.45 -2.76
CA LEU A 76 7.12 -8.51 -3.86
C LEU A 76 7.71 -7.12 -3.56
N LEU A 77 7.64 -6.68 -2.32
CA LEU A 77 8.20 -5.39 -1.92
C LEU A 77 9.73 -5.44 -1.93
N SER A 78 10.34 -6.49 -1.38
CA SER A 78 11.80 -6.68 -1.44
C SER A 78 12.31 -6.74 -2.87
N ASP A 79 11.69 -7.53 -3.73
CA ASP A 79 12.04 -7.62 -5.15
C ASP A 79 11.91 -6.25 -5.84
N ARG A 80 10.88 -5.48 -5.49
CA ARG A 80 10.66 -4.13 -6.01
C ARG A 80 11.74 -3.14 -5.59
N LEU A 81 12.10 -3.15 -4.31
CA LEU A 81 13.10 -2.24 -3.76
C LEU A 81 14.54 -2.63 -4.18
N ALA A 82 14.77 -3.88 -4.53
CA ALA A 82 16.03 -4.37 -5.09
C ALA A 82 16.23 -4.00 -6.57
N ASP A 83 15.19 -3.55 -7.30
CA ASP A 83 15.34 -3.06 -8.67
C ASP A 83 16.37 -1.92 -8.76
N ASN A 84 17.32 -2.01 -9.68
CA ASN A 84 18.42 -1.06 -9.79
C ASN A 84 17.97 0.40 -9.98
N ARG A 85 16.87 0.64 -10.72
CA ARG A 85 16.36 2.00 -10.95
C ARG A 85 15.68 2.55 -9.70
N VAL A 86 14.95 1.68 -8.99
CA VAL A 86 14.31 2.02 -7.72
C VAL A 86 15.35 2.35 -6.67
N ARG A 87 16.35 1.46 -6.51
CA ARG A 87 17.44 1.64 -5.54
C ARG A 87 18.19 2.94 -5.75
N LYS A 88 18.63 3.23 -6.99
CA LYS A 88 19.31 4.50 -7.32
C LYS A 88 18.47 5.72 -6.97
N LEU A 89 17.16 5.67 -7.19
CA LEU A 89 16.29 6.78 -6.84
C LEU A 89 16.11 6.89 -5.31
N LEU A 90 15.98 5.76 -4.60
CA LEU A 90 15.92 5.73 -3.12
C LEU A 90 17.22 6.25 -2.48
N GLU A 91 18.39 5.93 -3.04
CA GLU A 91 19.68 6.47 -2.59
C GLU A 91 19.69 8.01 -2.60
N SER A 92 19.07 8.65 -3.61
CA SER A 92 18.95 10.11 -3.66
C SER A 92 18.08 10.70 -2.55
N PHE A 93 17.24 9.88 -1.90
CA PHE A 93 16.46 10.23 -0.70
C PHE A 93 17.16 9.78 0.60
N GLY A 94 18.40 9.28 0.49
CA GLY A 94 19.23 8.88 1.62
C GLY A 94 18.91 7.47 2.15
N TYR A 95 18.30 6.59 1.36
CA TYR A 95 18.20 5.17 1.69
C TYR A 95 19.53 4.49 1.32
N ASP A 96 20.15 3.83 2.28
CA ASP A 96 21.38 3.08 2.06
C ASP A 96 21.07 1.73 1.38
N SER A 97 21.94 1.31 0.45
CA SER A 97 21.79 0.04 -0.29
C SER A 97 21.88 -1.20 0.59
N HIS A 98 22.41 -1.08 1.81
CA HIS A 98 22.55 -2.18 2.78
C HIS A 98 21.39 -2.25 3.78
N MET A 99 20.43 -1.31 3.72
CA MET A 99 19.27 -1.34 4.61
C MET A 99 18.41 -2.58 4.36
N THR A 100 18.02 -3.25 5.46
CA THR A 100 16.97 -4.28 5.40
C THR A 100 15.61 -3.67 5.04
N LEU A 101 14.65 -4.50 4.69
CA LEU A 101 13.29 -4.03 4.41
C LEU A 101 12.70 -3.26 5.60
N GLU A 102 12.89 -3.77 6.81
CA GLU A 102 12.44 -3.13 8.05
C GLU A 102 13.05 -1.74 8.22
N GLN A 103 14.36 -1.61 8.05
CA GLN A 103 15.06 -0.33 8.15
C GLN A 103 14.59 0.67 7.10
N GLN A 104 14.29 0.21 5.86
CA GLN A 104 13.72 1.06 4.81
C GLN A 104 12.31 1.53 5.18
N LEU A 105 11.48 0.67 5.76
CA LEU A 105 10.13 1.01 6.22
C LEU A 105 10.17 1.96 7.44
N GLU A 106 11.07 1.75 8.38
CA GLU A 106 11.29 2.66 9.52
C GLU A 106 11.70 4.05 9.04
N ARG A 107 12.65 4.11 8.09
CA ARG A 107 13.05 5.37 7.48
C ARG A 107 11.89 6.07 6.77
N LEU A 108 11.10 5.34 5.98
CA LEU A 108 9.91 5.87 5.33
C LEU A 108 8.91 6.43 6.34
N SER A 109 8.64 5.69 7.41
CA SER A 109 7.79 6.10 8.53
C SER A 109 8.28 7.40 9.17
N GLY A 110 9.58 7.48 9.48
CA GLY A 110 10.20 8.68 10.05
C GLY A 110 10.07 9.90 9.13
N ARG A 111 10.25 9.73 7.82
CA ARG A 111 10.09 10.81 6.83
C ARG A 111 8.65 11.29 6.69
N ILE A 112 7.67 10.37 6.72
CA ILE A 112 6.25 10.72 6.71
C ILE A 112 5.89 11.53 7.98
N SER A 113 6.41 11.12 9.13
CA SER A 113 6.11 11.76 10.41
C SER A 113 6.78 13.13 10.57
N ALA A 114 7.92 13.35 9.91
CA ALA A 114 8.70 14.59 10.00
C ALA A 114 8.28 15.68 9.00
N SER A 115 7.45 15.40 8.02
CA SER A 115 7.08 16.30 6.94
C SER A 115 5.57 16.60 6.93
N GLU A 116 5.19 17.83 6.61
CA GLU A 116 3.78 18.16 6.30
C GLU A 116 3.35 17.59 4.94
N ASP A 117 4.29 17.49 4.00
CA ASP A 117 4.08 16.90 2.68
C ASP A 117 4.45 15.42 2.68
N PHE A 118 3.65 14.64 1.97
CA PHE A 118 3.88 13.21 1.83
C PHE A 118 5.17 12.94 1.03
N PRO A 119 6.13 12.15 1.53
CA PRO A 119 7.40 11.91 0.85
C PRO A 119 7.15 11.21 -0.49
N HIS A 120 7.71 11.78 -1.57
CA HIS A 120 7.40 11.35 -2.94
C HIS A 120 7.90 9.93 -3.25
N GLU A 121 8.97 9.50 -2.58
CA GLU A 121 9.53 8.16 -2.72
C GLU A 121 8.59 7.04 -2.27
N ILE A 122 7.54 7.32 -1.51
CA ILE A 122 6.52 6.32 -1.15
C ILE A 122 5.92 5.67 -2.40
N GLY A 123 5.85 6.39 -3.52
CA GLY A 123 5.41 5.83 -4.79
C GLY A 123 6.23 4.62 -5.24
N LEU A 124 7.52 4.56 -4.89
CA LEU A 124 8.40 3.42 -5.19
C LEU A 124 7.99 2.19 -4.38
N PHE A 125 7.72 2.37 -3.09
CA PHE A 125 7.22 1.32 -2.19
C PHE A 125 5.83 0.83 -2.62
N LEU A 126 4.99 1.73 -3.14
CA LEU A 126 3.68 1.40 -3.69
C LEU A 126 3.76 0.77 -5.10
N GLY A 127 4.95 0.57 -5.66
CA GLY A 127 5.15 -0.06 -6.96
C GLY A 127 4.83 0.83 -8.15
N TYR A 128 4.76 2.17 -8.00
CA TYR A 128 4.55 3.07 -9.11
C TYR A 128 5.79 3.10 -10.03
N PRO A 129 5.64 3.24 -11.36
CA PRO A 129 6.77 3.33 -12.28
C PRO A 129 7.76 4.42 -11.86
N VAL A 130 9.06 4.13 -11.95
CA VAL A 130 10.12 5.09 -11.57
C VAL A 130 9.99 6.38 -12.38
N ASP A 131 9.64 6.26 -13.67
CA ASP A 131 9.46 7.42 -14.56
C ASP A 131 8.30 8.31 -14.11
N ASP A 132 7.22 7.72 -13.57
CA ASP A 132 6.07 8.47 -13.05
C ASP A 132 6.40 9.15 -11.72
N VAL A 133 7.13 8.47 -10.82
CA VAL A 133 7.61 9.09 -9.57
C VAL A 133 8.55 10.25 -9.88
N THR A 134 9.50 10.06 -10.78
CA THR A 134 10.44 11.10 -11.22
C THR A 134 9.70 12.25 -11.92
N GLY A 135 8.74 11.92 -12.77
CA GLY A 135 7.87 12.89 -13.44
C GLY A 135 7.06 13.73 -12.47
N PHE A 136 6.51 13.11 -11.43
CA PHE A 136 5.79 13.80 -10.37
C PHE A 136 6.68 14.81 -9.64
N ILE A 137 7.89 14.40 -9.26
CA ILE A 137 8.86 15.27 -8.56
C ILE A 137 9.25 16.45 -9.46
N ARG A 138 9.64 16.17 -10.71
CA ARG A 138 10.08 17.19 -11.68
C ARG A 138 8.98 18.23 -11.97
N ASN A 139 7.75 17.76 -12.13
CA ASN A 139 6.60 18.62 -12.47
C ASN A 139 5.83 19.13 -11.24
N LYS A 140 6.30 18.85 -10.02
CA LYS A 140 5.61 19.22 -8.77
C LYS A 140 4.14 18.80 -8.77
N GLY A 141 3.87 17.59 -9.27
CA GLY A 141 2.52 17.04 -9.36
C GLY A 141 1.63 17.66 -10.45
N ARG A 142 2.15 18.49 -11.34
CA ARG A 142 1.41 19.12 -12.46
C ARG A 142 1.76 18.44 -13.79
N ASN A 143 1.07 18.79 -14.88
CA ASN A 143 1.38 18.34 -16.26
C ASN A 143 1.41 16.81 -16.44
N TYR A 144 0.55 16.09 -15.72
CA TYR A 144 0.40 14.64 -15.86
C TYR A 144 -0.46 14.30 -17.09
N LEU A 145 -0.21 13.14 -17.69
CA LEU A 145 -0.99 12.60 -18.82
C LEU A 145 -2.34 12.02 -18.35
N LEU A 146 -2.34 11.38 -17.19
CA LEU A 146 -3.51 10.74 -16.61
C LEU A 146 -3.42 10.80 -15.08
N CYS A 147 -4.55 11.00 -14.40
CA CYS A 147 -4.69 10.89 -12.95
C CYS A 147 -5.63 9.72 -12.61
N GLY A 148 -5.14 8.78 -11.78
CA GLY A 148 -5.89 7.63 -11.29
C GLY A 148 -5.32 7.19 -9.95
N TYR A 149 -4.87 5.92 -9.84
CA TYR A 149 -4.16 5.45 -8.64
C TYR A 149 -2.88 6.22 -8.35
N TRP A 150 -2.27 6.79 -9.39
CA TRP A 150 -1.20 7.79 -9.29
C TRP A 150 -1.30 8.76 -10.49
N LYS A 151 -0.49 9.83 -10.48
CA LYS A 151 -0.32 10.74 -11.61
C LYS A 151 0.71 10.18 -12.59
N VAL A 152 0.28 9.89 -13.80
CA VAL A 152 1.06 9.23 -14.86
C VAL A 152 1.79 10.29 -15.70
N TYR A 153 3.08 10.06 -15.97
CA TYR A 153 3.92 10.96 -16.77
C TYR A 153 4.61 10.24 -17.93
N SER A 154 4.59 8.90 -17.94
CA SER A 154 5.37 8.10 -18.90
C SER A 154 4.50 7.38 -19.93
N ASP A 155 3.75 6.35 -19.52
CA ASP A 155 2.98 5.46 -20.40
C ASP A 155 1.53 5.37 -19.94
N GLU A 156 0.68 6.21 -20.55
CA GLU A 156 -0.75 6.28 -20.24
C GLU A 156 -1.47 4.96 -20.53
N ASN A 157 -1.16 4.30 -21.64
CA ASN A 157 -1.83 3.07 -22.04
C ASN A 157 -1.52 1.92 -21.08
N ARG A 158 -0.27 1.80 -20.65
CA ARG A 158 0.15 0.85 -19.61
C ARG A 158 -0.55 1.15 -18.29
N ALA A 159 -0.58 2.42 -17.87
CA ALA A 159 -1.22 2.83 -16.63
C ALA A 159 -2.72 2.50 -16.62
N ARG A 160 -3.45 2.78 -17.70
CA ARG A 160 -4.88 2.43 -17.83
C ARG A 160 -5.13 0.93 -17.65
N ARG A 161 -4.28 0.07 -18.24
CA ARG A 161 -4.37 -1.40 -18.04
C ARG A 161 -4.14 -1.79 -16.58
N ILE A 162 -3.15 -1.18 -15.93
CA ILE A 162 -2.86 -1.46 -14.51
C ILE A 162 -4.02 -0.99 -13.62
N PHE A 163 -4.56 0.21 -13.85
CA PHE A 163 -5.71 0.74 -13.10
C PHE A 163 -6.93 -0.17 -13.24
N SER A 164 -7.23 -0.61 -14.47
CA SER A 164 -8.30 -1.58 -14.72
C SER A 164 -8.12 -2.89 -13.95
N ASN A 165 -6.88 -3.39 -13.85
CA ASN A 165 -6.60 -4.60 -13.05
C ASN A 165 -6.78 -4.35 -11.55
N TYR A 166 -6.42 -3.16 -11.04
CA TYR A 166 -6.65 -2.80 -9.64
C TYR A 166 -8.15 -2.68 -9.32
N ASP A 167 -8.94 -2.11 -10.25
CA ASP A 167 -10.40 -2.06 -10.12
C ASP A 167 -11.02 -3.46 -10.11
N LYS A 168 -10.53 -4.38 -10.94
CA LYS A 168 -10.97 -5.80 -10.92
C LYS A 168 -10.68 -6.45 -9.57
N CYS A 169 -9.49 -6.22 -8.99
CA CYS A 169 -9.14 -6.71 -7.66
C CYS A 169 -10.10 -6.20 -6.58
N ARG A 170 -10.36 -4.90 -6.60
CA ARG A 170 -11.30 -4.25 -5.67
C ARG A 170 -12.70 -4.84 -5.81
N ASN A 171 -13.21 -4.88 -7.04
CA ASN A 171 -14.55 -5.41 -7.31
C ASN A 171 -14.68 -6.87 -6.90
N TYR A 172 -13.66 -7.69 -7.15
CA TYR A 172 -13.65 -9.08 -6.72
C TYR A 172 -13.82 -9.21 -5.21
N LEU A 173 -12.97 -8.57 -4.40
CA LEU A 173 -13.04 -8.67 -2.94
C LEU A 173 -14.31 -8.02 -2.37
N CYS A 174 -14.72 -6.85 -2.88
CA CYS A 174 -15.96 -6.21 -2.43
C CYS A 174 -17.20 -7.09 -2.72
N ASN A 175 -17.26 -7.77 -3.87
CA ASN A 175 -18.35 -8.69 -4.20
C ASN A 175 -18.35 -9.93 -3.31
N LYS A 176 -17.18 -10.49 -2.98
CA LYS A 176 -17.05 -11.61 -2.03
C LYS A 176 -17.62 -11.24 -0.65
N LEU A 177 -17.25 -10.07 -0.14
CA LEU A 177 -17.78 -9.56 1.13
C LEU A 177 -19.29 -9.28 1.07
N ALA A 178 -19.81 -8.79 -0.06
CA ALA A 178 -21.24 -8.56 -0.26
C ALA A 178 -22.04 -9.89 -0.27
N GLN A 179 -21.42 -10.99 -0.72
CA GLN A 179 -21.98 -12.35 -0.68
C GLN A 179 -21.91 -12.99 0.72
N GLY A 180 -21.36 -12.28 1.72
CA GLY A 180 -21.27 -12.76 3.10
C GLY A 180 -19.96 -13.45 3.46
N GLU A 181 -19.03 -13.62 2.53
CA GLU A 181 -17.69 -14.15 2.83
C GLU A 181 -16.90 -13.13 3.69
N SER A 182 -16.01 -13.62 4.55
CA SER A 182 -14.99 -12.78 5.19
C SER A 182 -13.81 -12.53 4.25
N ILE A 183 -12.98 -11.54 4.55
CA ILE A 183 -11.75 -11.30 3.79
C ILE A 183 -10.81 -12.52 3.82
N TYR A 184 -10.80 -13.24 4.93
CA TYR A 184 -9.99 -14.44 5.13
C TYR A 184 -10.42 -15.59 4.21
N GLN A 185 -11.73 -15.81 4.08
CA GLN A 185 -12.32 -16.79 3.16
C GLN A 185 -12.02 -16.40 1.70
N ALA A 186 -12.25 -15.15 1.34
CA ALA A 186 -11.99 -14.65 -0.01
C ALA A 186 -10.51 -14.76 -0.42
N LEU A 187 -9.59 -14.58 0.53
CA LEU A 187 -8.15 -14.73 0.33
C LEU A 187 -7.64 -16.16 0.53
N LYS A 188 -8.48 -17.10 1.02
CA LYS A 188 -8.09 -18.47 1.37
C LYS A 188 -6.90 -18.49 2.34
N ILE A 189 -7.00 -17.72 3.42
CA ILE A 189 -6.07 -17.70 4.55
C ILE A 189 -6.82 -18.06 5.83
N SER A 190 -6.31 -19.02 6.57
CA SER A 190 -6.93 -19.59 7.79
C SER A 190 -6.12 -19.24 9.02
#